data_261b4ab2f7d0934cd195eff7b128c4a9
#
_entry.id   261b4ab2f7d0934cd195eff7b128c4a9
#
_cell.length_a   1.000
_cell.length_b   1.000
_cell.length_c   1.000
_cell.angle_alpha   90.00
_cell.angle_beta   90.00
_cell.angle_gamma   90.00
#
_symmetry.space_group_name_H-M   'P 1'
#
loop_
_entity.id
_entity.type
_entity.pdbx_description
1 polymer ?
#
loop_
_entity_poly.entity_id
_entity_poly.type
_entity_poly.pdbx_seq_one_letter_code
_entity_poly.pdbx_strand_id
1 'polypeptide(L)'
;NVAGKRAHAVSKMGLSLSPEGRQIFTGLTVEENLLAGAYGLKRHTQLIEDEHGIKRKVSISVKAQLKENFDRVYKLFPVLAERKRQQASTLSGGEQQMLAVARALMNSPKILVLDEPSLGLAPLIIQDIFNTLVEIKKQGTTILIVEQNALATLKIADFAYVLELGNVSISGKASELINDQRLIDAYLGGGEKK
;
A
#
# COMPACT_ATOMS: atom_id res chain seq x y z
N ASN A 1 9.48 -17.23 4.84
CA ASN A 1 8.24 -17.79 5.38
C ASN A 1 7.81 -16.98 6.61
N VAL A 2 6.54 -16.56 6.65
CA VAL A 2 5.92 -15.78 7.73
C VAL A 2 4.90 -16.58 8.53
N ALA A 3 4.58 -17.80 8.09
CA ALA A 3 3.60 -18.67 8.76
C ALA A 3 3.98 -18.92 10.23
N GLY A 4 3.00 -18.82 11.13
CA GLY A 4 3.18 -19.02 12.56
C GLY A 4 3.95 -17.91 13.30
N LYS A 5 4.41 -16.85 12.61
CA LYS A 5 5.09 -15.73 13.25
C LYS A 5 4.08 -14.72 13.81
N ARG A 6 4.43 -14.11 14.94
CA ARG A 6 3.64 -13.02 15.53
C ARG A 6 3.71 -11.77 14.61
N ALA A 7 2.63 -10.98 14.57
CA ALA A 7 2.52 -9.79 13.69
C ALA A 7 3.72 -8.84 13.81
N HIS A 8 4.20 -8.55 15.03
CA HIS A 8 5.37 -7.68 15.22
C HIS A 8 6.66 -8.24 14.62
N ALA A 9 6.80 -9.58 14.57
CA ALA A 9 7.97 -10.22 13.95
C ALA A 9 7.89 -10.13 12.42
N VAL A 10 6.68 -10.28 11.85
CA VAL A 10 6.43 -10.13 10.41
C VAL A 10 6.69 -8.68 9.97
N SER A 11 6.21 -7.70 10.74
CA SER A 11 6.47 -6.28 10.48
C SER A 11 7.97 -5.96 10.45
N LYS A 12 8.77 -6.53 11.40
CA LYS A 12 10.24 -6.38 11.41
C LYS A 12 10.94 -6.99 10.20
N MET A 13 10.28 -7.91 9.47
CA MET A 13 10.80 -8.47 8.22
C MET A 13 10.56 -7.57 7.01
N GLY A 14 9.88 -6.44 7.22
CA GLY A 14 9.58 -5.45 6.18
C GLY A 14 8.22 -5.64 5.51
N LEU A 15 7.27 -6.29 6.17
CA LEU A 15 5.89 -6.38 5.70
C LEU A 15 5.02 -5.40 6.50
N SER A 16 4.30 -4.52 5.80
CA SER A 16 3.28 -3.64 6.39
C SER A 16 1.91 -3.96 5.80
N LEU A 17 0.87 -3.83 6.61
CA LEU A 17 -0.52 -4.07 6.24
C LEU A 17 -1.31 -2.77 6.40
N SER A 18 -2.09 -2.41 5.37
CA SER A 18 -3.23 -1.52 5.47
C SER A 18 -4.49 -2.39 5.45
N PRO A 19 -5.13 -2.62 6.60
CA PRO A 19 -6.28 -3.52 6.70
C PRO A 19 -7.53 -2.87 6.12
N GLU A 20 -8.54 -3.70 5.86
CA GLU A 20 -9.90 -3.27 5.54
C GLU A 20 -10.43 -2.29 6.60
N GLY A 21 -11.32 -1.39 6.18
CA GLY A 21 -11.95 -0.42 7.08
C GLY A 21 -11.03 0.69 7.56
N ARG A 22 -9.89 0.92 6.86
CA ARG A 22 -8.91 2.02 7.08
C ARG A 22 -8.19 1.95 8.43
N GLN A 23 -8.90 1.70 9.52
CA GLN A 23 -8.42 1.57 10.90
C GLN A 23 -7.39 2.65 11.31
N ILE A 24 -7.70 3.90 10.94
CA ILE A 24 -6.92 5.06 11.38
C ILE A 24 -7.18 5.35 12.87
N PHE A 25 -6.23 6.01 13.52
CA PHE A 25 -6.40 6.52 14.88
C PHE A 25 -7.20 7.82 14.83
N THR A 26 -8.51 7.74 14.98
CA THR A 26 -9.45 8.86 14.81
C THR A 26 -9.22 10.02 15.78
N GLY A 27 -8.74 9.74 16.98
CA GLY A 27 -8.39 10.75 18.01
C GLY A 27 -7.04 11.45 17.79
N LEU A 28 -6.25 11.00 16.82
CA LEU A 28 -4.95 11.57 16.49
C LEU A 28 -5.05 12.46 15.24
N THR A 29 -4.11 13.37 15.09
CA THR A 29 -3.92 14.13 13.86
C THR A 29 -3.37 13.26 12.73
N VAL A 30 -3.37 13.77 11.50
CA VAL A 30 -2.73 13.11 10.35
C VAL A 30 -1.25 12.83 10.64
N GLU A 31 -0.51 13.81 11.12
CA GLU A 31 0.93 13.68 11.40
C GLU A 31 1.21 12.65 12.51
N GLU A 32 0.40 12.61 13.56
CA GLU A 32 0.51 11.62 14.63
C GLU A 32 0.17 10.20 14.15
N ASN A 33 -0.83 10.03 13.26
CA ASN A 33 -1.10 8.77 12.63
C ASN A 33 0.10 8.26 11.81
N LEU A 34 0.72 9.14 11.01
CA LEU A 34 1.91 8.81 10.24
C LEU A 34 3.08 8.44 11.16
N LEU A 35 3.29 9.21 12.22
CA LEU A 35 4.33 8.95 13.21
C LEU A 35 4.15 7.59 13.89
N ALA A 36 2.91 7.21 14.21
CA ALA A 36 2.61 5.88 14.75
C ALA A 36 2.99 4.76 13.78
N GLY A 37 2.82 4.98 12.46
CA GLY A 37 3.27 4.04 11.41
C GLY A 37 4.78 3.81 11.38
N ALA A 38 5.56 4.78 11.83
CA ALA A 38 7.02 4.73 11.88
C ALA A 38 7.61 4.03 13.12
N TYR A 39 6.78 3.52 14.03
CA TYR A 39 7.21 2.92 15.31
C TYR A 39 8.22 1.78 15.16
N GLY A 40 8.18 1.07 14.01
CA GLY A 40 9.09 -0.05 13.71
C GLY A 40 10.48 0.36 13.24
N LEU A 41 10.71 1.64 12.93
CA LEU A 41 12.00 2.11 12.39
C LEU A 41 13.15 1.90 13.39
N LYS A 42 14.28 1.44 12.84
CA LYS A 42 15.51 1.25 13.61
C LYS A 42 16.69 1.80 12.82
N ARG A 43 17.74 2.22 13.56
CA ARG A 43 19.01 2.53 12.94
C ARG A 43 19.49 1.30 12.15
N HIS A 44 19.91 1.51 10.92
CA HIS A 44 20.49 0.47 10.09
C HIS A 44 21.71 1.01 9.34
N THR A 45 22.50 0.10 8.76
CA THR A 45 23.65 0.45 7.94
C THR A 45 23.33 0.10 6.49
N GLN A 46 23.55 1.06 5.61
CA GLN A 46 23.40 0.91 4.17
C GLN A 46 24.74 1.07 3.48
N LEU A 47 24.96 0.28 2.42
CA LEU A 47 26.06 0.50 1.51
C LEU A 47 25.64 1.55 0.50
N ILE A 48 26.35 2.67 0.49
CA ILE A 48 26.14 3.75 -0.49
C ILE A 48 27.36 3.75 -1.40
N GLU A 49 27.12 3.74 -2.70
CA GLU A 49 28.15 3.88 -3.73
C GLU A 49 28.26 5.36 -4.10
N ASP A 50 29.46 5.91 -4.03
CA ASP A 50 29.72 7.29 -4.43
C ASP A 50 29.91 7.40 -5.97
N GLU A 51 30.05 8.62 -6.46
CA GLU A 51 30.23 8.93 -7.89
C GLU A 51 31.48 8.27 -8.53
N HIS A 52 32.38 7.76 -7.70
CA HIS A 52 33.58 7.03 -8.13
C HIS A 52 33.44 5.52 -7.99
N GLY A 53 32.23 4.99 -7.70
CA GLY A 53 31.99 3.56 -7.52
C GLY A 53 32.47 2.98 -6.20
N ILE A 54 32.91 3.82 -5.24
CA ILE A 54 33.40 3.36 -3.93
C ILE A 54 32.23 3.12 -2.99
N LYS A 55 32.09 1.88 -2.50
CA LYS A 55 31.04 1.49 -1.56
C LYS A 55 31.45 1.79 -0.12
N ARG A 56 30.69 2.63 0.55
CA ARG A 56 30.88 2.98 1.96
C ARG A 56 29.68 2.55 2.80
N LYS A 57 29.98 2.06 4.02
CA LYS A 57 28.94 1.75 5.01
C LYS A 57 28.52 3.05 5.70
N VAL A 58 27.28 3.48 5.51
CA VAL A 58 26.70 4.66 6.14
C VAL A 58 25.62 4.24 7.12
N SER A 59 25.71 4.73 8.36
CA SER A 59 24.71 4.49 9.39
C SER A 59 23.57 5.49 9.24
N ILE A 60 22.38 5.01 8.94
CA ILE A 60 21.17 5.83 8.79
C ILE A 60 20.45 5.89 10.14
N SER A 61 20.30 7.08 10.70
CA SER A 61 19.60 7.29 11.96
C SER A 61 18.07 7.17 11.77
N VAL A 62 17.35 6.84 12.85
CA VAL A 62 15.87 6.81 12.83
C VAL A 62 15.30 8.19 12.44
N LYS A 63 15.91 9.29 12.91
CA LYS A 63 15.50 10.65 12.57
C LYS A 63 15.62 10.95 11.08
N ALA A 64 16.70 10.48 10.44
CA ALA A 64 16.90 10.65 8.99
C ALA A 64 15.87 9.87 8.19
N GLN A 65 15.63 8.59 8.54
CA GLN A 65 14.59 7.76 7.91
C GLN A 65 13.19 8.36 8.08
N LEU A 66 12.89 8.85 9.28
CA LEU A 66 11.59 9.46 9.58
C LEU A 66 11.35 10.68 8.69
N LYS A 67 12.35 11.55 8.56
CA LYS A 67 12.26 12.73 7.67
C LYS A 67 12.02 12.29 6.22
N GLU A 68 12.82 11.36 5.71
CA GLU A 68 12.71 10.84 4.34
C GLU A 68 11.33 10.23 4.09
N ASN A 69 10.79 9.46 5.06
CA ASN A 69 9.48 8.84 4.93
C ASN A 69 8.35 9.88 4.95
N PHE A 70 8.43 10.94 5.77
CA PHE A 70 7.48 12.04 5.72
C PHE A 70 7.54 12.76 4.37
N ASP A 71 8.73 13.11 3.88
CA ASP A 71 8.91 13.77 2.59
C ASP A 71 8.34 12.91 1.45
N ARG A 72 8.61 11.60 1.47
CA ARG A 72 8.06 10.62 0.51
C ARG A 72 6.54 10.56 0.57
N VAL A 73 5.97 10.40 1.75
CA VAL A 73 4.52 10.25 1.96
C VAL A 73 3.77 11.52 1.57
N TYR A 74 4.28 12.69 1.94
CA TYR A 74 3.67 13.97 1.57
C TYR A 74 3.76 14.27 0.07
N LYS A 75 4.80 13.75 -0.61
CA LYS A 75 4.88 13.82 -2.08
C LYS A 75 3.85 12.90 -2.75
N LEU A 76 3.61 11.71 -2.20
CA LEU A 76 2.62 10.77 -2.72
C LEU A 76 1.17 11.20 -2.42
N PHE A 77 0.95 11.84 -1.29
CA PHE A 77 -0.35 12.27 -0.79
C PHE A 77 -0.31 13.75 -0.36
N PRO A 78 -0.31 14.72 -1.30
CA PRO A 78 -0.18 16.15 -0.97
C PRO A 78 -1.25 16.66 -0.01
N VAL A 79 -2.48 16.15 -0.12
CA VAL A 79 -3.60 16.50 0.77
C VAL A 79 -3.29 16.19 2.24
N LEU A 80 -2.50 15.16 2.53
CA LEU A 80 -2.10 14.85 3.90
C LEU A 80 -1.07 15.84 4.44
N ALA A 81 -0.21 16.41 3.58
CA ALA A 81 0.72 17.46 3.96
C ALA A 81 -0.02 18.75 4.33
N GLU A 82 -1.02 19.13 3.53
CA GLU A 82 -1.87 20.32 3.78
C GLU A 82 -2.64 20.19 5.09
N ARG A 83 -3.09 18.97 5.41
CA ARG A 83 -3.95 18.64 6.55
C ARG A 83 -3.20 18.01 7.74
N LYS A 84 -1.87 18.11 7.80
CA LYS A 84 -1.05 17.37 8.76
C LYS A 84 -1.44 17.57 10.23
N ARG A 85 -1.97 18.75 10.59
CA ARG A 85 -2.45 19.09 11.95
C ARG A 85 -3.94 18.80 12.15
N GLN A 86 -4.67 18.41 11.10
CA GLN A 86 -6.09 18.12 11.17
C GLN A 86 -6.31 16.78 11.87
N GLN A 87 -7.36 16.68 12.67
CA GLN A 87 -7.77 15.44 13.32
C GLN A 87 -8.27 14.43 12.28
N ALA A 88 -7.79 13.19 12.35
CA ALA A 88 -8.05 12.17 11.32
C ALA A 88 -9.53 11.82 11.19
N SER A 89 -10.33 11.94 12.27
CA SER A 89 -11.78 11.73 12.23
C SER A 89 -12.53 12.70 11.32
N THR A 90 -11.96 13.86 11.03
CA THR A 90 -12.60 14.92 10.23
C THR A 90 -12.24 14.86 8.74
N LEU A 91 -11.39 13.91 8.35
CA LEU A 91 -11.05 13.64 6.97
C LEU A 91 -12.21 12.96 6.23
N SER A 92 -12.33 13.20 4.93
CA SER A 92 -13.22 12.43 4.05
C SER A 92 -12.82 10.95 4.00
N GLY A 93 -13.72 10.07 3.58
CA GLY A 93 -13.43 8.64 3.46
C GLY A 93 -12.23 8.32 2.59
N GLY A 94 -12.04 9.05 1.49
CA GLY A 94 -10.88 8.88 0.61
C GLY A 94 -9.58 9.35 1.27
N GLU A 95 -9.60 10.49 1.96
CA GLU A 95 -8.43 10.99 2.68
C GLU A 95 -8.03 10.08 3.84
N GLN A 96 -9.02 9.48 4.53
CA GLN A 96 -8.76 8.47 5.56
C GLN A 96 -8.11 7.22 4.98
N GLN A 97 -8.52 6.79 3.77
CA GLN A 97 -7.89 5.67 3.07
C GLN A 97 -6.44 6.01 2.66
N MET A 98 -6.22 7.21 2.11
CA MET A 98 -4.88 7.69 1.81
C MET A 98 -4.00 7.71 3.07
N LEU A 99 -4.55 8.14 4.21
CA LEU A 99 -3.84 8.14 5.49
C LEU A 99 -3.50 6.72 5.97
N ALA A 100 -4.40 5.76 5.80
CA ALA A 100 -4.15 4.36 6.16
C ALA A 100 -2.99 3.75 5.34
N VAL A 101 -3.00 3.96 4.03
CA VAL A 101 -1.91 3.53 3.13
C VAL A 101 -0.60 4.26 3.47
N ALA A 102 -0.66 5.57 3.65
CA ALA A 102 0.49 6.40 4.00
C ALA A 102 1.12 5.97 5.33
N ARG A 103 0.31 5.67 6.34
CA ARG A 103 0.78 5.16 7.64
C ARG A 103 1.52 3.84 7.49
N ALA A 104 1.03 2.92 6.63
CA ALA A 104 1.71 1.66 6.38
C ALA A 104 3.07 1.83 5.69
N LEU A 105 3.23 2.90 4.87
CA LEU A 105 4.50 3.24 4.21
C LEU A 105 5.55 3.83 5.16
N MET A 106 5.14 4.42 6.29
CA MET A 106 6.06 5.07 7.22
C MET A 106 7.10 4.14 7.84
N ASN A 107 6.90 2.82 7.77
CA ASN A 107 7.89 1.82 8.21
C ASN A 107 8.86 1.38 7.11
N SER A 108 8.88 2.06 5.96
CA SER A 108 9.70 1.70 4.78
C SER A 108 9.58 0.21 4.41
N PRO A 109 8.37 -0.32 4.16
CA PRO A 109 8.17 -1.74 3.93
C PRO A 109 8.79 -2.21 2.61
N LYS A 110 9.26 -3.46 2.60
CA LYS A 110 9.61 -4.18 1.37
C LYS A 110 8.35 -4.68 0.66
N ILE A 111 7.35 -5.07 1.45
CA ILE A 111 6.05 -5.56 0.96
C ILE A 111 4.96 -4.77 1.68
N LEU A 112 4.12 -4.10 0.90
CA LEU A 112 2.90 -3.43 1.35
C LEU A 112 1.72 -4.31 0.98
N VAL A 113 0.96 -4.75 1.98
CA VAL A 113 -0.28 -5.51 1.82
C VAL A 113 -1.46 -4.56 2.01
N LEU A 114 -2.41 -4.59 1.09
CA LEU A 114 -3.60 -3.77 1.08
C LEU A 114 -4.83 -4.68 1.01
N ASP A 115 -5.74 -4.50 1.96
CA ASP A 115 -6.97 -5.26 2.04
C ASP A 115 -8.14 -4.34 1.71
N GLU A 116 -8.78 -4.60 0.56
CA GLU A 116 -9.88 -3.83 -0.03
C GLU A 116 -9.69 -2.30 0.01
N PRO A 117 -8.57 -1.76 -0.54
CA PRO A 117 -8.29 -0.34 -0.46
C PRO A 117 -9.29 0.55 -1.20
N SER A 118 -10.12 0.00 -2.09
CA SER A 118 -11.13 0.74 -2.85
C SER A 118 -12.54 0.73 -2.22
N LEU A 119 -12.75 -0.06 -1.16
CA LEU A 119 -14.08 -0.29 -0.59
C LEU A 119 -14.76 1.00 -0.12
N GLY A 120 -15.98 1.25 -0.62
CA GLY A 120 -16.82 2.38 -0.21
C GLY A 120 -16.28 3.76 -0.62
N LEU A 121 -15.46 3.82 -1.68
CA LEU A 121 -14.89 5.05 -2.21
C LEU A 121 -15.52 5.44 -3.56
N ALA A 122 -15.54 6.75 -3.83
CA ALA A 122 -15.95 7.26 -5.13
C ALA A 122 -14.95 6.87 -6.25
N PRO A 123 -15.40 6.64 -7.49
CA PRO A 123 -14.54 6.17 -8.58
C PRO A 123 -13.27 7.01 -8.83
N LEU A 124 -13.36 8.33 -8.72
CA LEU A 124 -12.19 9.21 -8.88
C LEU A 124 -11.15 8.98 -7.79
N ILE A 125 -11.57 8.78 -6.54
CA ILE A 125 -10.67 8.51 -5.42
C ILE A 125 -10.01 7.14 -5.58
N ILE A 126 -10.74 6.12 -6.06
CA ILE A 126 -10.17 4.82 -6.38
C ILE A 126 -9.04 4.95 -7.41
N GLN A 127 -9.27 5.73 -8.46
CA GLN A 127 -8.27 5.98 -9.50
C GLN A 127 -7.02 6.66 -8.92
N ASP A 128 -7.20 7.67 -8.07
CA ASP A 128 -6.08 8.39 -7.42
C ASP A 128 -5.26 7.46 -6.52
N ILE A 129 -5.92 6.61 -5.72
CA ILE A 129 -5.26 5.61 -4.89
C ILE A 129 -4.48 4.63 -5.76
N PHE A 130 -5.07 4.08 -6.81
CA PHE A 130 -4.41 3.11 -7.68
C PHE A 130 -3.24 3.73 -8.45
N ASN A 131 -3.36 4.97 -8.92
CA ASN A 131 -2.24 5.70 -9.51
C ASN A 131 -1.09 5.86 -8.50
N THR A 132 -1.43 6.18 -7.25
CA THR A 132 -0.42 6.29 -6.18
C THR A 132 0.24 4.94 -5.88
N LEU A 133 -0.50 3.83 -5.91
CA LEU A 133 0.08 2.48 -5.76
C LEU A 133 1.06 2.16 -6.89
N VAL A 134 0.78 2.57 -8.12
CA VAL A 134 1.74 2.43 -9.23
C VAL A 134 3.04 3.20 -8.95
N GLU A 135 2.95 4.42 -8.42
CA GLU A 135 4.14 5.20 -8.06
C GLU A 135 4.93 4.55 -6.90
N ILE A 136 4.24 3.99 -5.90
CA ILE A 136 4.87 3.25 -4.81
C ILE A 136 5.61 2.01 -5.35
N LYS A 137 5.00 1.28 -6.28
CA LYS A 137 5.61 0.13 -6.97
C LYS A 137 6.86 0.55 -7.75
N LYS A 138 6.82 1.64 -8.51
CA LYS A 138 7.98 2.18 -9.25
C LYS A 138 9.15 2.54 -8.32
N GLN A 139 8.87 2.92 -7.07
CA GLN A 139 9.88 3.19 -6.04
C GLN A 139 10.49 1.91 -5.43
N GLY A 140 10.11 0.71 -5.91
CA GLY A 140 10.68 -0.57 -5.49
C GLY A 140 9.96 -1.26 -4.33
N THR A 141 8.80 -0.76 -3.88
CA THR A 141 7.98 -1.48 -2.89
C THR A 141 7.14 -2.54 -3.60
N THR A 142 7.25 -3.80 -3.18
CA THR A 142 6.34 -4.86 -3.66
C THR A 142 4.95 -4.64 -3.05
N ILE A 143 3.90 -4.75 -3.86
CA ILE A 143 2.52 -4.56 -3.40
C ILE A 143 1.74 -5.85 -3.58
N LEU A 144 1.03 -6.26 -2.54
CA LEU A 144 0.01 -7.30 -2.57
C LEU A 144 -1.34 -6.63 -2.29
N ILE A 145 -2.27 -6.72 -3.24
CA ILE A 145 -3.62 -6.17 -3.11
C ILE A 145 -4.62 -7.31 -3.06
N VAL A 146 -5.51 -7.30 -2.08
CA VAL A 146 -6.73 -8.09 -2.04
C VAL A 146 -7.86 -7.15 -2.41
N GLU A 147 -8.58 -7.43 -3.48
CA GLU A 147 -9.60 -6.54 -4.04
C GLU A 147 -10.72 -7.31 -4.72
N GLN A 148 -11.92 -6.78 -4.59
CA GLN A 148 -13.09 -7.25 -5.33
C GLN A 148 -13.20 -6.56 -6.71
N ASN A 149 -12.65 -5.34 -6.84
CA ASN A 149 -12.62 -4.60 -8.10
C ASN A 149 -11.52 -5.15 -9.03
N ALA A 150 -11.80 -6.31 -9.63
CA ALA A 150 -10.85 -7.06 -10.44
C ALA A 150 -10.28 -6.24 -11.60
N LEU A 151 -11.14 -5.51 -12.36
CA LEU A 151 -10.69 -4.72 -13.52
C LEU A 151 -9.70 -3.62 -13.15
N ALA A 152 -9.99 -2.86 -12.10
CA ALA A 152 -9.12 -1.77 -11.70
C ALA A 152 -7.77 -2.33 -11.19
N THR A 153 -7.81 -3.45 -10.48
CA THR A 153 -6.61 -4.10 -9.94
C THR A 153 -5.75 -4.71 -11.04
N LEU A 154 -6.34 -5.40 -12.01
CA LEU A 154 -5.61 -6.00 -13.13
C LEU A 154 -4.87 -4.97 -13.99
N LYS A 155 -5.39 -3.74 -14.09
CA LYS A 155 -4.72 -2.66 -14.84
C LYS A 155 -3.38 -2.24 -14.25
N ILE A 156 -3.16 -2.46 -12.94
CA ILE A 156 -1.94 -2.03 -12.23
C ILE A 156 -1.07 -3.20 -11.76
N ALA A 157 -1.63 -4.42 -11.74
CA ALA A 157 -0.93 -5.62 -11.29
C ALA A 157 -0.01 -6.19 -12.39
N ASP A 158 1.04 -6.88 -11.97
CA ASP A 158 1.88 -7.70 -12.88
C ASP A 158 1.35 -9.11 -12.97
N PHE A 159 0.85 -9.65 -11.84
CA PHE A 159 0.36 -11.01 -11.71
C PHE A 159 -0.85 -11.03 -10.79
N ALA A 160 -1.81 -11.93 -11.04
CA ALA A 160 -3.00 -12.05 -10.20
C ALA A 160 -3.36 -13.51 -9.92
N TYR A 161 -4.03 -13.69 -8.78
CA TYR A 161 -4.66 -14.93 -8.36
C TYR A 161 -6.15 -14.65 -8.13
N VAL A 162 -7.01 -15.40 -8.78
CA VAL A 162 -8.47 -15.34 -8.57
C VAL A 162 -8.85 -16.44 -7.58
N LEU A 163 -9.49 -16.04 -6.48
CA LEU A 163 -9.94 -16.95 -5.44
C LEU A 163 -11.44 -17.17 -5.54
N GLU A 164 -11.85 -18.43 -5.52
CA GLU A 164 -13.25 -18.86 -5.45
C GLU A 164 -13.39 -19.89 -4.33
N LEU A 165 -14.31 -19.67 -3.41
CA LEU A 165 -14.58 -20.57 -2.28
C LEU A 165 -13.32 -21.02 -1.54
N GLY A 166 -12.36 -20.11 -1.37
CA GLY A 166 -11.10 -20.35 -0.66
C GLY A 166 -10.02 -21.08 -1.46
N ASN A 167 -10.26 -21.36 -2.75
CA ASN A 167 -9.30 -21.99 -3.65
C ASN A 167 -8.87 -21.03 -4.76
N VAL A 168 -7.64 -21.17 -5.25
CA VAL A 168 -7.19 -20.45 -6.45
C VAL A 168 -7.80 -21.12 -7.68
N SER A 169 -8.72 -20.41 -8.34
CA SER A 169 -9.39 -20.90 -9.56
C SER A 169 -8.60 -20.56 -10.82
N ILE A 170 -8.04 -19.34 -10.87
CA ILE A 170 -7.25 -18.85 -12.01
C ILE A 170 -6.03 -18.11 -11.47
N SER A 171 -4.90 -18.22 -12.16
CA SER A 171 -3.72 -17.40 -11.88
C SER A 171 -2.92 -17.15 -13.16
N GLY A 172 -2.28 -16.00 -13.25
CA GLY A 172 -1.48 -15.63 -14.42
C GLY A 172 -1.06 -14.18 -14.45
N LYS A 173 -0.43 -13.78 -15.54
CA LYS A 173 -0.08 -12.38 -15.76
C LYS A 173 -1.36 -11.55 -15.90
N ALA A 174 -1.40 -10.40 -15.24
CA ALA A 174 -2.57 -9.53 -15.26
C ALA A 174 -2.95 -9.08 -16.70
N SER A 175 -1.94 -8.86 -17.56
CA SER A 175 -2.14 -8.52 -18.97
C SER A 175 -2.83 -9.62 -19.80
N GLU A 176 -2.73 -10.87 -19.40
CA GLU A 176 -3.40 -12.01 -20.02
C GLU A 176 -4.80 -12.18 -19.42
N LEU A 177 -4.90 -12.08 -18.08
CA LEU A 177 -6.15 -12.29 -17.36
C LEU A 177 -7.21 -11.22 -17.62
N ILE A 178 -6.82 -10.00 -17.94
CA ILE A 178 -7.76 -8.90 -18.23
C ILE A 178 -8.66 -9.19 -19.44
N ASN A 179 -8.21 -10.10 -20.33
CA ASN A 179 -8.94 -10.56 -21.52
C ASN A 179 -9.47 -12.01 -21.38
N ASP A 180 -9.32 -12.64 -20.22
CA ASP A 180 -9.82 -14.00 -19.98
C ASP A 180 -11.35 -13.99 -19.89
N GLN A 181 -12.02 -14.72 -20.81
CA GLN A 181 -13.48 -14.74 -20.88
C GLN A 181 -14.12 -15.24 -19.58
N ARG A 182 -13.52 -16.19 -18.89
CA ARG A 182 -14.03 -16.73 -17.62
C ARG A 182 -14.08 -15.65 -16.53
N LEU A 183 -13.05 -14.78 -16.51
CA LEU A 183 -12.96 -13.68 -15.57
C LEU A 183 -13.94 -12.55 -15.94
N ILE A 184 -14.08 -12.29 -17.24
CA ILE A 184 -15.06 -11.35 -17.77
C ILE A 184 -16.47 -11.80 -17.38
N ASP A 185 -16.82 -13.06 -17.61
CA ASP A 185 -18.15 -13.59 -17.31
C ASP A 185 -18.42 -13.62 -15.80
N ALA A 186 -17.45 -13.96 -14.98
CA ALA A 186 -17.59 -14.04 -13.52
C ALA A 186 -17.66 -12.66 -12.82
N TYR A 187 -16.88 -11.68 -13.27
CA TYR A 187 -16.71 -10.41 -12.57
C TYR A 187 -17.14 -9.15 -13.35
N LEU A 188 -17.30 -9.26 -14.67
CA LEU A 188 -17.49 -8.11 -15.54
C LEU A 188 -18.75 -8.20 -16.42
N GLY A 189 -19.35 -9.35 -16.57
CA GLY A 189 -20.41 -9.59 -17.55
C GLY A 189 -21.57 -10.44 -17.09
N GLY A 190 -21.66 -10.81 -15.84
CA GLY A 190 -22.74 -11.65 -15.30
C GLY A 190 -24.08 -10.95 -15.11
N GLY A 191 -24.38 -9.92 -15.89
CA GLY A 191 -25.69 -9.31 -16.03
C GLY A 191 -26.32 -9.73 -17.36
N GLU A 192 -27.32 -10.63 -17.28
CA GLU A 192 -28.23 -11.00 -18.36
C GLU A 192 -27.78 -12.07 -19.35
N LYS A 193 -27.91 -13.34 -18.96
CA LYS A 193 -28.60 -14.29 -19.86
C LYS A 193 -29.83 -14.82 -19.12
N LYS A 194 -31.00 -14.30 -19.55
CA LYS A 194 -32.30 -14.90 -19.30
C LYS A 194 -32.34 -16.31 -19.90
#